data_ee1db4b21762bf7d79b1230d956c3ad5
#
_entry.id   ee1db4b21762bf7d79b1230d956c3ad5
#
_cell.length_a   1.000
_cell.length_b   1.000
_cell.length_c   1.000
_cell.angle_alpha   90.00
_cell.angle_beta   90.00
_cell.angle_gamma   90.00
#
_symmetry.space_group_name_H-M   'P 1'
#
loop_
_entity.id
_entity.type
_entity.pdbx_description
1 polymer ?
#
loop_
_entity_poly.entity_id
_entity_poly.type
_entity_poly.pdbx_seq_one_letter_code
_entity_poly.pdbx_strand_id
1 'polypeptide(L)'
;FNPDLKKTETAIRQKFDDWRKKWVTENVMVDGVPTAYIKMSDSKIFRISSKDIAYGMLVSVYMADASNDAQSLFNQFMNFYRCFANENKEPKTCKSQNFKIMAGEVSENDSSLVRFMGVSNPIADMDAALALLLADKQWGSEGAEKYATYAETLLQDIYNNDVDASEKTHIKAYSDYDPAFNPSYSAFANFKIFAESGAALKDAWNTLAKN
;
A
#
# COMPACT_ATOMS: atom_id res chain seq x y z
N PHE A 1 -14.29 -7.14 -30.87
CA PHE A 1 -14.40 -5.80 -30.24
C PHE A 1 -13.04 -5.14 -30.33
N ASN A 2 -12.93 -4.10 -31.14
CA ASN A 2 -11.69 -3.30 -31.23
C ASN A 2 -12.04 -1.87 -30.81
N PRO A 3 -11.99 -1.58 -29.49
CA PRO A 3 -12.24 -0.22 -29.02
C PRO A 3 -11.15 0.69 -29.61
N ASP A 4 -11.51 1.93 -29.85
CA ASP A 4 -10.55 2.97 -30.18
C ASP A 4 -9.63 3.17 -28.95
N LEU A 5 -8.49 2.47 -28.96
CA LEU A 5 -7.56 2.43 -27.84
C LEU A 5 -7.09 3.82 -27.41
N LYS A 6 -6.82 4.70 -28.39
CA LYS A 6 -6.39 6.07 -28.12
C LYS A 6 -7.48 6.88 -27.40
N LYS A 7 -8.73 6.72 -27.82
CA LYS A 7 -9.87 7.39 -27.18
C LYS A 7 -10.10 6.86 -25.76
N THR A 8 -9.97 5.55 -25.60
CA THR A 8 -10.09 4.88 -24.28
C THR A 8 -8.97 5.35 -23.34
N GLU A 9 -7.73 5.39 -23.80
CA GLU A 9 -6.59 5.86 -23.03
C GLU A 9 -6.79 7.32 -22.57
N THR A 10 -7.19 8.22 -23.47
CA THR A 10 -7.49 9.62 -23.12
C THR A 10 -8.57 9.71 -22.04
N ALA A 11 -9.65 8.91 -22.16
CA ALA A 11 -10.72 8.89 -21.17
C ALA A 11 -10.24 8.37 -19.80
N ILE A 12 -9.38 7.36 -19.77
CA ILE A 12 -8.79 6.83 -18.52
C ILE A 12 -7.91 7.88 -17.85
N ARG A 13 -7.03 8.55 -18.59
CA ARG A 13 -6.19 9.64 -18.09
C ARG A 13 -7.02 10.78 -17.50
N GLN A 14 -8.06 11.21 -18.19
CA GLN A 14 -8.96 12.23 -17.67
C GLN A 14 -9.63 11.80 -16.35
N LYS A 15 -10.03 10.54 -16.24
CA LYS A 15 -10.60 10.00 -14.99
C LYS A 15 -9.60 9.95 -13.85
N PHE A 16 -8.35 9.64 -14.15
CA PHE A 16 -7.27 9.71 -13.16
C PHE A 16 -7.05 11.14 -12.65
N ASP A 17 -6.98 12.11 -13.56
CA ASP A 17 -6.80 13.51 -13.20
C ASP A 17 -8.00 14.05 -12.38
N ASP A 18 -9.23 13.71 -12.78
CA ASP A 18 -10.45 14.06 -12.06
C ASP A 18 -10.45 13.45 -10.63
N TRP A 19 -10.06 12.18 -10.51
CA TRP A 19 -9.95 11.49 -9.23
C TRP A 19 -8.89 12.16 -8.34
N ARG A 20 -7.69 12.35 -8.86
CA ARG A 20 -6.58 13.00 -8.16
C ARG A 20 -6.99 14.37 -7.64
N LYS A 21 -7.53 15.22 -8.51
CA LYS A 21 -7.97 16.57 -8.15
C LYS A 21 -9.07 16.59 -7.10
N LYS A 22 -9.98 15.63 -7.15
CA LYS A 22 -11.16 15.61 -6.28
C LYS A 22 -10.90 14.98 -4.92
N TRP A 23 -10.13 13.89 -4.88
CA TRP A 23 -10.05 13.01 -3.72
C TRP A 23 -8.69 12.96 -3.08
N VAL A 24 -7.61 13.33 -3.78
CA VAL A 24 -6.26 13.24 -3.24
C VAL A 24 -5.83 14.55 -2.61
N THR A 25 -5.36 14.47 -1.37
CA THR A 25 -4.68 15.57 -0.68
C THR A 25 -3.19 15.29 -0.71
N GLU A 26 -2.43 16.15 -1.38
CA GLU A 26 -1.00 15.99 -1.63
C GLU A 26 -0.16 16.99 -0.82
N ASN A 27 1.13 16.71 -0.71
CA ASN A 27 2.12 17.57 -0.07
C ASN A 27 1.81 17.86 1.40
N VAL A 28 1.14 16.93 2.07
CA VAL A 28 0.93 16.99 3.52
C VAL A 28 2.21 16.59 4.22
N MET A 29 2.76 17.49 5.00
CA MET A 29 4.02 17.24 5.69
C MET A 29 3.80 16.42 6.96
N VAL A 30 4.37 15.22 7.01
CA VAL A 30 4.42 14.37 8.22
C VAL A 30 5.89 14.15 8.57
N ASP A 31 6.30 14.59 9.75
CA ASP A 31 7.71 14.51 10.21
C ASP A 31 8.73 15.05 9.17
N GLY A 32 8.36 16.13 8.48
CA GLY A 32 9.20 16.75 7.46
C GLY A 32 9.27 16.00 6.12
N VAL A 33 8.42 15.00 5.92
CA VAL A 33 8.34 14.20 4.69
C VAL A 33 7.01 14.50 3.97
N PRO A 34 7.03 14.79 2.65
CA PRO A 34 5.80 15.00 1.89
C PRO A 34 5.04 13.70 1.73
N THR A 35 3.76 13.73 2.06
CA THR A 35 2.83 12.61 1.99
C THR A 35 1.57 12.97 1.21
N ALA A 36 0.82 11.94 0.80
CA ALA A 36 -0.50 12.09 0.22
C ALA A 36 -1.48 11.08 0.83
N TYR A 37 -2.76 11.46 0.86
CA TYR A 37 -3.84 10.56 1.26
C TYR A 37 -5.12 10.81 0.46
N ILE A 38 -6.04 9.85 0.49
CA ILE A 38 -7.34 9.96 -0.15
C ILE A 38 -8.35 10.44 0.89
N LYS A 39 -9.03 11.55 0.59
CA LYS A 39 -10.08 12.13 1.43
C LYS A 39 -11.45 11.62 0.99
N MET A 40 -12.03 10.71 1.76
CA MET A 40 -13.32 10.08 1.44
C MET A 40 -14.56 10.91 1.79
N SER A 41 -14.42 12.00 2.54
CA SER A 41 -15.53 12.87 2.91
C SER A 41 -15.08 14.30 3.17
N ASP A 42 -16.01 15.26 3.06
CA ASP A 42 -15.79 16.67 3.44
C ASP A 42 -16.00 16.93 4.94
N SER A 43 -16.13 15.89 5.74
CA SER A 43 -16.22 16.00 7.20
C SER A 43 -14.95 16.58 7.78
N LYS A 44 -15.07 17.36 8.86
CA LYS A 44 -13.91 17.91 9.59
C LYS A 44 -13.09 16.83 10.31
N ILE A 45 -13.75 15.71 10.63
CA ILE A 45 -13.10 14.53 11.19
C ILE A 45 -13.30 13.42 10.18
N PHE A 46 -12.24 12.97 9.55
CA PHE A 46 -12.27 11.87 8.61
C PHE A 46 -11.18 10.85 8.93
N ARG A 47 -11.41 9.64 8.47
CA ARG A 47 -10.49 8.52 8.62
C ARG A 47 -9.84 8.23 7.28
N ILE A 48 -8.56 7.95 7.34
CA ILE A 48 -7.75 7.53 6.21
C ILE A 48 -7.44 6.06 6.45
N SER A 49 -7.96 5.18 5.62
CA SER A 49 -7.68 3.75 5.75
C SER A 49 -6.36 3.39 5.04
N SER A 50 -5.67 2.38 5.56
CA SER A 50 -4.50 1.80 4.88
C SER A 50 -4.84 1.30 3.47
N LYS A 51 -6.09 0.85 3.28
CA LYS A 51 -6.60 0.42 1.97
C LYS A 51 -6.64 1.55 0.95
N ASP A 52 -7.08 2.73 1.36
CA ASP A 52 -7.10 3.91 0.48
C ASP A 52 -5.69 4.32 0.08
N ILE A 53 -4.73 4.22 1.01
CA ILE A 53 -3.32 4.50 0.74
C ILE A 53 -2.73 3.47 -0.24
N ALA A 54 -2.96 2.18 -0.02
CA ALA A 54 -2.49 1.12 -0.92
C ALA A 54 -3.11 1.26 -2.33
N TYR A 55 -4.38 1.60 -2.43
CA TYR A 55 -5.01 1.90 -3.72
C TYR A 55 -4.43 3.15 -4.37
N GLY A 56 -4.11 4.19 -3.61
CA GLY A 56 -3.39 5.37 -4.11
C GLY A 56 -2.06 4.99 -4.73
N MET A 57 -1.29 4.11 -4.09
CA MET A 57 -0.04 3.57 -4.63
C MET A 57 -0.29 2.77 -5.93
N LEU A 58 -1.25 1.82 -5.93
CA LEU A 58 -1.56 1.01 -7.12
C LEU A 58 -2.02 1.88 -8.29
N VAL A 59 -2.96 2.80 -8.07
CA VAL A 59 -3.46 3.68 -9.12
C VAL A 59 -2.32 4.53 -9.69
N SER A 60 -1.44 5.06 -8.85
CA SER A 60 -0.30 5.87 -9.30
C SER A 60 0.65 5.08 -10.19
N VAL A 61 1.01 3.85 -9.82
CA VAL A 61 1.94 3.04 -10.65
C VAL A 61 1.29 2.56 -11.93
N TYR A 62 0.01 2.20 -11.93
CA TYR A 62 -0.70 1.80 -13.15
C TYR A 62 -0.92 2.96 -14.13
N MET A 63 -1.03 4.19 -13.63
CA MET A 63 -1.20 5.38 -14.45
C MET A 63 0.12 6.07 -14.83
N ALA A 64 1.25 5.47 -14.45
CA ALA A 64 2.57 6.01 -14.73
C ALA A 64 2.87 6.03 -16.23
N ASP A 65 3.35 7.16 -16.72
CA ASP A 65 3.92 7.32 -18.05
C ASP A 65 5.03 8.40 -18.06
N ALA A 66 5.64 8.60 -19.22
CA ALA A 66 6.74 9.54 -19.37
C ALA A 66 6.32 11.02 -19.26
N SER A 67 5.02 11.30 -19.30
CA SER A 67 4.46 12.68 -19.36
C SER A 67 3.82 13.15 -18.05
N ASN A 68 3.73 12.27 -17.03
CA ASN A 68 3.10 12.62 -15.77
C ASN A 68 4.05 12.47 -14.57
N ASP A 69 3.67 13.03 -13.45
CA ASP A 69 4.41 12.97 -12.18
C ASP A 69 3.94 11.84 -11.25
N ALA A 70 3.46 10.74 -11.83
CA ALA A 70 2.88 9.61 -11.08
C ALA A 70 3.86 9.02 -10.07
N GLN A 71 5.16 9.01 -10.36
CA GLN A 71 6.19 8.56 -9.40
C GLN A 71 6.21 9.45 -8.16
N SER A 72 6.12 10.76 -8.32
CA SER A 72 6.06 11.70 -7.19
C SER A 72 4.82 11.46 -6.33
N LEU A 73 3.66 11.26 -6.95
CA LEU A 73 2.42 10.93 -6.25
C LEU A 73 2.52 9.58 -5.52
N PHE A 74 3.06 8.55 -6.20
CA PHE A 74 3.31 7.25 -5.60
C PHE A 74 4.17 7.37 -4.34
N ASN A 75 5.27 8.10 -4.43
CA ASN A 75 6.20 8.29 -3.31
C ASN A 75 5.54 9.01 -2.13
N GLN A 76 4.62 9.92 -2.37
CA GLN A 76 3.86 10.58 -1.30
C GLN A 76 2.90 9.61 -0.60
N PHE A 77 2.17 8.75 -1.33
CA PHE A 77 1.36 7.68 -0.71
C PHE A 77 2.23 6.67 0.03
N MET A 78 3.33 6.23 -0.57
CA MET A 78 4.30 5.32 0.04
C MET A 78 4.87 5.91 1.34
N ASN A 79 5.18 7.19 1.35
CA ASN A 79 5.63 7.90 2.54
C ASN A 79 4.55 7.91 3.63
N PHE A 80 3.28 8.18 3.27
CA PHE A 80 2.18 8.11 4.22
C PHE A 80 2.08 6.71 4.85
N TYR A 81 2.09 5.66 4.02
CA TYR A 81 2.06 4.28 4.48
C TYR A 81 3.18 4.00 5.50
N ARG A 82 4.41 4.39 5.18
CA ARG A 82 5.60 4.21 6.02
C ARG A 82 5.54 5.01 7.32
N CYS A 83 5.06 6.26 7.27
CA CYS A 83 4.95 7.11 8.45
C CYS A 83 4.00 6.54 9.52
N PHE A 84 3.01 5.79 9.10
CA PHE A 84 2.00 5.21 9.98
C PHE A 84 2.13 3.68 10.13
N ALA A 85 3.34 3.14 9.97
CA ALA A 85 3.64 1.74 10.24
C ALA A 85 3.21 1.32 11.67
N ASN A 86 2.68 0.09 11.83
CA ASN A 86 1.99 -0.34 13.04
C ASN A 86 2.90 -0.46 14.28
N GLU A 87 4.18 -0.79 14.10
CA GLU A 87 5.14 -0.92 15.21
C GLU A 87 5.51 0.40 15.88
N ASN A 88 5.33 1.51 15.20
CA ASN A 88 5.69 2.81 15.74
C ASN A 88 4.57 3.34 16.63
N LYS A 89 4.61 3.06 17.92
CA LYS A 89 3.67 3.62 18.92
C LYS A 89 3.74 5.15 19.02
N GLU A 90 4.74 5.74 18.41
CA GLU A 90 4.93 7.19 18.27
C GLU A 90 5.12 7.52 16.79
N PRO A 91 4.46 8.53 16.22
CA PRO A 91 4.54 8.88 14.80
C PRO A 91 5.88 9.57 14.46
N LYS A 92 7.02 9.01 14.81
CA LYS A 92 8.27 9.80 14.85
C LYS A 92 9.33 9.43 13.82
N THR A 93 9.11 8.50 12.89
CA THR A 93 10.16 8.22 11.91
C THR A 93 9.62 7.81 10.56
N CYS A 94 9.03 8.75 9.85
CA CYS A 94 8.81 8.62 8.38
C CYS A 94 10.10 8.28 7.62
N LYS A 95 11.24 8.45 8.25
CA LYS A 95 12.58 8.21 7.69
C LYS A 95 13.14 6.82 7.98
N SER A 96 12.42 5.98 8.72
CA SER A 96 12.83 4.59 8.90
C SER A 96 12.89 3.87 7.55
N GLN A 97 14.00 3.22 7.27
CA GLN A 97 14.15 2.41 6.05
C GLN A 97 13.38 1.08 6.14
N ASN A 98 12.89 0.72 7.32
CA ASN A 98 12.11 -0.49 7.51
C ASN A 98 10.67 -0.26 7.10
N PHE A 99 10.27 -0.87 6.01
CA PHE A 99 8.89 -0.89 5.56
C PHE A 99 8.12 -1.96 6.36
N LYS A 100 7.04 -1.56 7.03
CA LYS A 100 6.25 -2.40 7.92
C LYS A 100 4.77 -2.26 7.60
N ILE A 101 3.96 -3.23 8.03
CA ILE A 101 2.50 -3.13 7.90
C ILE A 101 2.00 -1.82 8.52
N MET A 102 1.05 -1.18 7.85
CA MET A 102 0.49 0.10 8.28
C MET A 102 -0.62 -0.10 9.31
N ALA A 103 -0.81 0.87 10.21
CA ALA A 103 -2.02 0.97 11.02
C ALA A 103 -3.26 0.99 10.12
N GLY A 104 -4.29 0.23 10.46
CA GLY A 104 -5.49 0.07 9.62
C GLY A 104 -6.20 1.38 9.31
N GLU A 105 -6.21 2.31 10.28
CA GLU A 105 -6.79 3.63 10.11
C GLU A 105 -5.97 4.73 10.79
N VAL A 106 -5.91 5.88 10.14
CA VAL A 106 -5.36 7.15 10.65
C VAL A 106 -6.49 8.17 10.67
N SER A 107 -6.64 8.92 11.75
CA SER A 107 -7.61 10.00 11.86
C SER A 107 -6.91 11.34 11.76
N GLU A 108 -7.51 12.29 11.06
CA GLU A 108 -7.16 13.70 11.19
C GLU A 108 -7.98 14.32 12.32
N ASN A 109 -7.29 14.89 13.31
CA ASN A 109 -7.88 15.61 14.41
C ASN A 109 -7.15 16.95 14.59
N ASP A 110 -7.88 18.07 14.52
CA ASP A 110 -7.35 19.44 14.70
C ASP A 110 -6.02 19.69 13.95
N SER A 111 -5.97 19.32 12.67
CA SER A 111 -4.80 19.43 11.80
C SER A 111 -3.61 18.49 12.16
N SER A 112 -3.85 17.51 13.02
CA SER A 112 -2.87 16.47 13.34
C SER A 112 -3.34 15.11 12.85
N LEU A 113 -2.43 14.35 12.23
CA LEU A 113 -2.68 12.97 11.85
C LEU A 113 -2.28 12.05 12.99
N VAL A 114 -3.24 11.29 13.50
CA VAL A 114 -3.04 10.33 14.60
C VAL A 114 -3.56 8.96 14.23
N ARG A 115 -2.90 7.91 14.68
CA ARG A 115 -3.40 6.55 14.51
C ARG A 115 -4.71 6.38 15.25
N PHE A 116 -5.70 5.83 14.57
CA PHE A 116 -7.00 5.52 15.12
C PHE A 116 -7.14 4.02 15.42
N MET A 117 -6.74 3.15 14.49
CA MET A 117 -6.79 1.70 14.65
C MET A 117 -5.39 1.13 14.46
N GLY A 118 -4.86 0.53 15.52
CA GLY A 118 -3.50 -0.03 15.53
C GLY A 118 -3.34 -1.36 14.78
N VAL A 119 -4.43 -2.14 14.63
CA VAL A 119 -4.40 -3.40 13.85
C VAL A 119 -4.26 -3.11 12.36
N SER A 120 -3.48 -3.91 11.66
CA SER A 120 -3.32 -3.78 10.21
C SER A 120 -4.55 -4.28 9.44
N ASN A 121 -4.59 -3.96 8.16
CA ASN A 121 -5.53 -4.54 7.20
C ASN A 121 -4.74 -5.38 6.18
N PRO A 122 -4.73 -6.71 6.30
CA PRO A 122 -3.88 -7.58 5.47
C PRO A 122 -4.07 -7.42 3.97
N ILE A 123 -5.29 -7.11 3.50
CA ILE A 123 -5.52 -6.83 2.06
C ILE A 123 -4.76 -5.56 1.65
N ALA A 124 -4.86 -4.51 2.46
CA ALA A 124 -4.16 -3.26 2.16
C ALA A 124 -2.65 -3.45 2.16
N ASP A 125 -2.13 -4.26 3.08
CA ASP A 125 -0.70 -4.52 3.19
C ASP A 125 -0.20 -5.33 1.98
N MET A 126 -0.98 -6.32 1.51
CA MET A 126 -0.69 -7.05 0.27
C MET A 126 -0.77 -6.16 -0.98
N ASP A 127 -1.75 -5.28 -1.06
CA ASP A 127 -1.87 -4.32 -2.17
C ASP A 127 -0.71 -3.32 -2.19
N ALA A 128 -0.26 -2.85 -1.02
CA ALA A 128 0.91 -1.99 -0.89
C ALA A 128 2.20 -2.73 -1.32
N ALA A 129 2.37 -4.00 -0.92
CA ALA A 129 3.49 -4.82 -1.35
C ALA A 129 3.49 -5.03 -2.88
N LEU A 130 2.34 -5.34 -3.47
CA LEU A 130 2.19 -5.43 -4.93
C LEU A 130 2.54 -4.11 -5.61
N ALA A 131 2.06 -2.99 -5.08
CA ALA A 131 2.37 -1.66 -5.62
C ALA A 131 3.87 -1.35 -5.60
N LEU A 132 4.59 -1.74 -4.55
CA LEU A 132 6.05 -1.58 -4.46
C LEU A 132 6.78 -2.44 -5.49
N LEU A 133 6.34 -3.69 -5.71
CA LEU A 133 6.92 -4.57 -6.75
C LEU A 133 6.69 -3.99 -8.15
N LEU A 134 5.51 -3.43 -8.41
CA LEU A 134 5.22 -2.75 -9.66
C LEU A 134 6.06 -1.48 -9.82
N ALA A 135 6.26 -0.72 -8.76
CA ALA A 135 7.10 0.48 -8.75
C ALA A 135 8.57 0.15 -9.08
N ASP A 136 9.10 -0.95 -8.54
CA ASP A 136 10.42 -1.44 -8.91
C ASP A 136 10.52 -1.76 -10.41
N LYS A 137 9.51 -2.40 -10.99
CA LYS A 137 9.46 -2.68 -12.42
C LYS A 137 9.32 -1.43 -13.27
N GLN A 138 8.56 -0.44 -12.80
CA GLN A 138 8.26 0.79 -13.53
C GLN A 138 9.40 1.81 -13.49
N TRP A 139 10.03 1.99 -12.31
CA TRP A 139 10.99 3.07 -12.06
C TRP A 139 12.37 2.57 -11.60
N GLY A 140 12.51 1.28 -11.28
CA GLY A 140 13.74 0.72 -10.75
C GLY A 140 13.99 1.07 -9.29
N SER A 141 14.99 0.43 -8.68
CA SER A 141 15.38 0.61 -7.27
C SER A 141 16.83 1.09 -7.10
N GLU A 142 17.46 1.57 -8.18
CA GLU A 142 18.84 2.06 -8.12
C GLU A 142 18.94 3.54 -7.67
N GLY A 143 17.81 4.26 -7.68
CA GLY A 143 17.71 5.66 -7.30
C GLY A 143 17.64 5.89 -5.78
N ALA A 144 17.04 7.02 -5.39
CA ALA A 144 16.84 7.39 -3.99
C ALA A 144 15.85 6.44 -3.27
N GLU A 145 14.81 6.00 -3.98
CA GLU A 145 13.83 5.06 -3.45
C GLU A 145 14.24 3.61 -3.78
N LYS A 146 14.12 2.73 -2.82
CA LYS A 146 14.52 1.33 -2.88
C LYS A 146 13.28 0.42 -2.88
N TYR A 147 12.42 0.56 -3.88
CA TYR A 147 11.12 -0.13 -3.96
C TYR A 147 11.24 -1.64 -3.77
N ALA A 148 12.24 -2.28 -4.41
CA ALA A 148 12.48 -3.71 -4.25
C ALA A 148 12.76 -4.09 -2.79
N THR A 149 13.64 -3.36 -2.10
CA THR A 149 13.96 -3.58 -0.69
C THR A 149 12.75 -3.31 0.21
N TYR A 150 11.98 -2.26 -0.10
CA TYR A 150 10.75 -1.95 0.65
C TYR A 150 9.69 -3.04 0.47
N ALA A 151 9.53 -3.58 -0.73
CA ALA A 151 8.63 -4.71 -0.99
C ALA A 151 9.07 -5.95 -0.19
N GLU A 152 10.35 -6.31 -0.22
CA GLU A 152 10.88 -7.46 0.50
C GLU A 152 10.64 -7.35 2.01
N THR A 153 10.95 -6.18 2.60
CA THR A 153 10.74 -5.97 4.04
C THR A 153 9.27 -5.98 4.42
N LEU A 154 8.38 -5.42 3.59
CA LEU A 154 6.94 -5.45 3.83
C LEU A 154 6.39 -6.87 3.69
N LEU A 155 6.80 -7.63 2.67
CA LEU A 155 6.38 -9.02 2.49
C LEU A 155 6.79 -9.91 3.66
N GLN A 156 7.99 -9.69 4.20
CA GLN A 156 8.44 -10.39 5.41
C GLN A 156 7.57 -10.04 6.63
N ASP A 157 7.19 -8.77 6.76
CA ASP A 157 6.38 -8.29 7.87
C ASP A 157 4.93 -8.80 7.77
N ILE A 158 4.34 -8.80 6.58
CA ILE A 158 3.03 -9.42 6.29
C ILE A 158 3.05 -10.89 6.67
N TYR A 159 4.08 -11.63 6.23
CA TYR A 159 4.17 -13.07 6.54
C TYR A 159 4.27 -13.35 8.04
N ASN A 160 4.95 -12.48 8.78
CA ASN A 160 5.10 -12.63 10.22
C ASN A 160 3.85 -12.26 11.01
N ASN A 161 3.09 -11.27 10.55
CA ASN A 161 2.01 -10.66 11.33
C ASN A 161 0.61 -10.97 10.79
N ASP A 162 0.43 -11.07 9.46
CA ASP A 162 -0.87 -11.21 8.82
C ASP A 162 -1.17 -12.65 8.37
N VAL A 163 -0.18 -13.53 8.33
CA VAL A 163 -0.39 -14.96 8.11
C VAL A 163 -0.67 -15.62 9.46
N ASP A 164 -1.58 -16.61 9.49
CA ASP A 164 -1.90 -17.33 10.73
C ASP A 164 -0.63 -17.90 11.39
N ALA A 165 -0.60 -17.84 12.72
CA ALA A 165 0.61 -18.20 13.46
C ALA A 165 0.84 -19.72 13.57
N SER A 166 -0.25 -20.50 13.55
CA SER A 166 -0.23 -21.93 13.83
C SER A 166 0.20 -22.78 12.64
N GLU A 167 -0.52 -22.66 11.54
CA GLU A 167 -0.35 -23.54 10.39
C GLU A 167 0.25 -22.86 9.15
N LYS A 168 0.28 -21.52 9.15
CA LYS A 168 0.75 -20.72 8.02
C LYS A 168 -0.01 -21.02 6.71
N THR A 169 -1.32 -21.25 6.82
CA THR A 169 -2.16 -21.71 5.70
C THR A 169 -3.07 -20.64 5.12
N HIS A 170 -3.30 -19.53 5.83
CA HIS A 170 -4.21 -18.48 5.38
C HIS A 170 -3.80 -17.09 5.91
N ILE A 171 -4.40 -16.06 5.32
CA ILE A 171 -4.29 -14.68 5.79
C ILE A 171 -5.33 -14.45 6.88
N LYS A 172 -4.91 -13.88 8.00
CA LYS A 172 -5.78 -13.47 9.11
C LYS A 172 -6.74 -12.36 8.68
N ALA A 173 -7.85 -12.22 9.40
CA ALA A 173 -8.77 -11.11 9.17
C ALA A 173 -8.14 -9.74 9.54
N TYR A 174 -7.30 -9.73 10.57
CA TYR A 174 -6.49 -8.59 11.04
C TYR A 174 -5.22 -9.13 11.68
N SER A 175 -4.15 -8.34 11.76
CA SER A 175 -2.85 -8.78 12.32
C SER A 175 -2.96 -9.34 13.74
N ASP A 176 -3.85 -8.79 14.58
CA ASP A 176 -3.96 -9.14 15.99
C ASP A 176 -5.12 -10.10 16.29
N TYR A 177 -5.91 -10.48 15.28
CA TYR A 177 -7.13 -11.26 15.47
C TYR A 177 -7.20 -12.42 14.50
N ASP A 178 -7.12 -13.63 15.03
CA ASP A 178 -7.06 -14.86 14.26
C ASP A 178 -8.17 -15.88 14.58
N PRO A 179 -9.45 -15.58 14.59
CA PRO A 179 -10.40 -16.70 14.56
C PRO A 179 -11.26 -16.75 13.31
N ALA A 180 -11.11 -15.83 12.37
CA ALA A 180 -11.98 -15.81 11.20
C ALA A 180 -11.16 -15.81 9.92
N PHE A 181 -11.06 -16.98 9.31
CA PHE A 181 -10.68 -17.09 7.90
C PHE A 181 -11.68 -16.32 7.03
N ASN A 182 -11.17 -15.34 6.28
CA ASN A 182 -11.97 -14.66 5.26
C ASN A 182 -11.45 -15.06 3.88
N PRO A 183 -12.19 -15.90 3.13
CA PRO A 183 -11.75 -16.36 1.82
C PRO A 183 -11.47 -15.23 0.83
N SER A 184 -12.10 -14.06 0.99
CA SER A 184 -11.84 -12.90 0.13
C SER A 184 -10.44 -12.32 0.27
N TYR A 185 -9.71 -12.69 1.33
CA TYR A 185 -8.32 -12.30 1.56
C TYR A 185 -7.32 -13.25 0.89
N SER A 186 -7.80 -14.36 0.33
CA SER A 186 -6.96 -15.31 -0.41
C SER A 186 -6.68 -14.78 -1.81
N ALA A 187 -5.76 -13.84 -1.91
CA ALA A 187 -5.32 -13.23 -3.17
C ALA A 187 -4.28 -14.14 -3.86
N PHE A 188 -4.69 -15.32 -4.33
CA PHE A 188 -3.78 -16.33 -4.90
C PHE A 188 -2.87 -15.82 -6.01
N ALA A 189 -3.34 -14.88 -6.83
CA ALA A 189 -2.51 -14.26 -7.86
C ALA A 189 -1.37 -13.45 -7.23
N ASN A 190 -1.64 -12.70 -6.17
CA ASN A 190 -0.63 -11.95 -5.45
C ASN A 190 0.38 -12.87 -4.77
N PHE A 191 -0.07 -13.99 -4.16
CA PHE A 191 0.84 -14.95 -3.53
C PHE A 191 1.85 -15.54 -4.53
N LYS A 192 1.44 -15.81 -5.77
CA LYS A 192 2.35 -16.24 -6.82
C LYS A 192 3.37 -15.16 -7.19
N ILE A 193 2.91 -13.92 -7.33
CA ILE A 193 3.80 -12.77 -7.61
C ILE A 193 4.79 -12.61 -6.45
N PHE A 194 4.35 -12.71 -5.20
CA PHE A 194 5.20 -12.60 -4.03
C PHE A 194 6.23 -13.73 -3.95
N ALA A 195 5.84 -14.96 -4.30
CA ALA A 195 6.77 -16.08 -4.38
C ALA A 195 7.87 -15.89 -5.44
N GLU A 196 7.57 -15.17 -6.51
CA GLU A 196 8.52 -14.90 -7.61
C GLU A 196 9.41 -13.68 -7.34
N SER A 197 9.00 -12.77 -6.46
CA SER A 197 9.67 -11.49 -6.24
C SER A 197 10.80 -11.52 -5.21
N GLY A 198 10.81 -12.49 -4.29
CA GLY A 198 11.79 -12.54 -3.21
C GLY A 198 12.23 -13.95 -2.84
N ALA A 199 13.51 -14.21 -2.85
CA ALA A 199 14.06 -15.54 -2.57
C ALA A 199 13.78 -16.03 -1.12
N ALA A 200 13.72 -15.14 -0.14
CA ALA A 200 13.65 -15.51 1.27
C ALA A 200 12.32 -16.18 1.70
N LEU A 201 11.20 -15.83 1.05
CA LEU A 201 9.86 -16.33 1.38
C LEU A 201 9.17 -17.09 0.24
N LYS A 202 9.89 -17.45 -0.81
CA LYS A 202 9.35 -18.10 -2.00
C LYS A 202 8.48 -19.31 -1.67
N ASP A 203 9.01 -20.25 -0.88
CA ASP A 203 8.30 -21.49 -0.54
C ASP A 203 7.10 -21.22 0.37
N ALA A 204 7.20 -20.24 1.24
CA ALA A 204 6.13 -19.81 2.13
C ALA A 204 4.94 -19.25 1.32
N TRP A 205 5.17 -18.32 0.41
CA TRP A 205 4.15 -17.76 -0.47
C TRP A 205 3.58 -18.79 -1.44
N ASN A 206 4.41 -19.72 -1.95
CA ASN A 206 3.94 -20.83 -2.77
C ASN A 206 3.02 -21.79 -2.00
N THR A 207 3.25 -21.98 -0.70
CA THR A 207 2.36 -22.77 0.15
C THR A 207 1.00 -22.11 0.30
N LEU A 208 0.97 -20.80 0.59
CA LEU A 208 -0.28 -20.03 0.65
C LEU A 208 -1.03 -20.01 -0.68
N ALA A 209 -0.34 -20.04 -1.82
CA ALA A 209 -0.96 -20.06 -3.14
C ALA A 209 -1.61 -21.40 -3.51
N LYS A 210 -1.37 -22.47 -2.74
CA LYS A 210 -1.90 -23.82 -2.98
C LYS A 210 -3.05 -24.22 -2.06
N ASN A 211 -3.17 -23.54 -0.94
CA ASN A 211 -4.21 -23.80 0.08
C ASN A 211 -5.44 -22.94 -0.15
#